data_7b21d70d10a697216eb91cc61abc5b26
#
_entry.id   7b21d70d10a697216eb91cc61abc5b26
#
_cell.length_a   1.000
_cell.length_b   1.000
_cell.length_c   1.000
_cell.angle_alpha   90.00
_cell.angle_beta   90.00
_cell.angle_gamma   90.00
#
_symmetry.space_group_name_H-M   'P 1'
#
loop_
_entity.id
_entity.type
_entity.pdbx_description
1 polymer ?
#
loop_
_entity_poly.entity_id
_entity_poly.type
_entity_poly.pdbx_seq_one_letter_code
_entity_poly.pdbx_strand_id
1 'polypeptide(L)'
;TSMWHAVHELVSATAPMDQVEKVVVRKVGDFVRLINELAALRHEMGVCDFAKEVMTRSGILHALEAEKKPENDTAKDYLDQLLAMMSSYEDECNREMEDGLREMDYTPSVDEWMQNMMLQNDQDTEDDGNKVTLMTVHSAKGLEYDYVYIVGMEEGLFPSSRSAESLADL
;
A
#
# COMPACT_ATOMS: atom_id res chain seq x y z
N THR A 1 15.93 10.02 18.57
CA THR A 1 14.52 10.50 18.52
C THR A 1 13.95 10.07 17.18
N SER A 2 12.76 9.43 17.14
CA SER A 2 12.13 9.09 15.87
C SER A 2 11.59 10.34 15.19
N MET A 3 11.47 10.32 13.86
CA MET A 3 10.89 11.44 13.09
C MET A 3 9.47 11.78 13.59
N TRP A 4 8.68 10.77 13.94
CA TRP A 4 7.34 10.93 14.49
C TRP A 4 7.33 11.73 15.81
N HIS A 5 8.27 11.43 16.71
CA HIS A 5 8.42 12.17 17.96
C HIS A 5 8.81 13.64 17.72
N ALA A 6 9.75 13.88 16.81
CA ALA A 6 10.16 15.25 16.45
C ALA A 6 9.02 16.07 15.84
N VAL A 7 8.15 15.42 15.04
CA VAL A 7 6.95 16.05 14.48
C VAL A 7 5.95 16.44 15.56
N HIS A 8 5.71 15.58 16.54
CA HIS A 8 4.85 15.90 17.70
C HIS A 8 5.41 17.03 18.55
N GLU A 9 6.71 17.06 18.80
CA GLU A 9 7.36 18.17 19.51
C GLU A 9 7.21 19.49 18.75
N LEU A 10 7.38 19.47 17.42
CA LEU A 10 7.21 20.65 16.56
C LEU A 10 5.78 21.21 16.63
N VAL A 11 4.77 20.36 16.54
CA VAL A 11 3.35 20.77 16.61
C VAL A 11 2.98 21.31 17.99
N SER A 12 3.61 20.78 19.03
CA SER A 12 3.38 21.19 20.43
C SER A 12 4.21 22.40 20.86
N ALA A 13 5.14 22.89 20.02
CA ALA A 13 6.03 23.99 20.35
C ALA A 13 5.25 25.30 20.54
N THR A 14 5.53 25.99 21.64
CA THR A 14 4.94 27.29 21.99
C THR A 14 5.85 28.48 21.66
N ALA A 15 7.03 28.21 21.03
CA ALA A 15 8.00 29.25 20.67
C ALA A 15 7.44 30.21 19.60
N PRO A 16 7.84 31.47 19.60
CA PRO A 16 7.47 32.40 18.53
C PRO A 16 8.04 31.95 17.19
N MET A 17 7.18 31.82 16.20
CA MET A 17 7.50 31.33 14.85
C MET A 17 7.28 32.45 13.81
N ASP A 18 8.03 32.41 12.72
CA ASP A 18 7.81 33.26 11.57
C ASP A 18 6.56 32.80 10.76
N GLN A 19 6.24 33.51 9.66
CA GLN A 19 5.04 33.20 8.84
C GLN A 19 5.17 31.86 8.09
N VAL A 20 6.38 31.52 7.64
CA VAL A 20 6.65 30.26 6.91
C VAL A 20 6.58 29.10 7.88
N GLU A 21 7.21 29.22 9.03
CA GLU A 21 7.15 28.22 10.11
C GLU A 21 5.71 27.92 10.53
N LYS A 22 4.87 28.95 10.69
CA LYS A 22 3.44 28.79 11.02
C LYS A 22 2.66 27.99 9.97
N VAL A 23 2.93 28.20 8.68
CA VAL A 23 2.27 27.46 7.59
C VAL A 23 2.71 26.00 7.60
N VAL A 24 4.00 25.74 7.81
CA VAL A 24 4.55 24.37 7.88
C VAL A 24 3.98 23.64 9.10
N VAL A 25 4.03 24.24 10.27
CA VAL A 25 3.51 23.65 11.53
C VAL A 25 2.02 23.35 11.41
N ARG A 26 1.22 24.21 10.78
CA ARG A 26 -0.19 23.94 10.56
C ARG A 26 -0.40 22.71 9.67
N LYS A 27 0.28 22.61 8.51
CA LYS A 27 0.15 21.46 7.59
C LYS A 27 0.59 20.17 8.26
N VAL A 28 1.68 20.21 9.01
CA VAL A 28 2.17 19.05 9.76
C VAL A 28 1.19 18.69 10.88
N GLY A 29 0.61 19.67 11.56
CA GLY A 29 -0.42 19.48 12.59
C GLY A 29 -1.69 18.84 12.03
N ASP A 30 -2.13 19.26 10.83
CA ASP A 30 -3.28 18.65 10.16
C ASP A 30 -3.01 17.17 9.81
N PHE A 31 -1.81 16.86 9.35
CA PHE A 31 -1.38 15.49 9.08
C PHE A 31 -1.32 14.63 10.37
N VAL A 32 -0.71 15.15 11.43
CA VAL A 32 -0.64 14.45 12.74
C VAL A 32 -2.03 14.15 13.27
N ARG A 33 -2.94 15.13 13.18
CA ARG A 33 -4.33 14.95 13.61
C ARG A 33 -5.01 13.84 12.80
N LEU A 34 -4.90 13.86 11.46
CA LEU A 34 -5.44 12.82 10.60
C LEU A 34 -4.94 11.42 10.99
N ILE A 35 -3.63 11.27 11.19
CA ILE A 35 -3.05 9.97 11.57
C ILE A 35 -3.56 9.51 12.94
N ASN A 36 -3.65 10.41 13.91
CA ASN A 36 -4.15 10.06 15.24
C ASN A 36 -5.65 9.68 15.22
N GLU A 37 -6.47 10.39 14.44
CA GLU A 37 -7.88 10.05 14.25
C GLU A 37 -8.04 8.67 13.57
N LEU A 38 -7.29 8.39 12.51
CA LEU A 38 -7.30 7.08 11.87
C LEU A 38 -6.78 5.98 12.79
N ALA A 39 -5.72 6.26 13.56
CA ALA A 39 -5.18 5.29 14.51
C ALA A 39 -6.20 4.93 15.62
N ALA A 40 -7.06 5.84 16.02
CA ALA A 40 -8.15 5.55 16.95
C ALA A 40 -9.22 4.63 16.35
N LEU A 41 -9.55 4.83 15.07
CA LEU A 41 -10.59 4.06 14.37
C LEU A 41 -10.18 2.62 14.01
N ARG A 42 -8.89 2.33 13.90
CA ARG A 42 -8.38 1.04 13.39
C ARG A 42 -8.83 -0.19 14.19
N HIS A 43 -9.25 -0.02 15.44
CA HIS A 43 -9.74 -1.09 16.30
C HIS A 43 -11.26 -1.06 16.51
N GLU A 44 -11.95 -0.06 15.92
CA GLU A 44 -13.38 0.14 16.11
C GLU A 44 -14.20 -0.32 14.90
N MET A 45 -13.52 -0.64 13.77
CA MET A 45 -14.20 -1.00 12.52
C MET A 45 -13.45 -2.13 11.81
N GLY A 46 -14.16 -2.82 10.92
CA GLY A 46 -13.58 -3.87 10.07
C GLY A 46 -12.53 -3.33 9.11
N VAL A 47 -11.75 -4.23 8.54
CA VAL A 47 -10.58 -3.92 7.69
C VAL A 47 -10.98 -3.12 6.46
N CYS A 48 -12.07 -3.54 5.78
CA CYS A 48 -12.54 -2.91 4.56
C CYS A 48 -13.07 -1.50 4.81
N ASP A 49 -13.85 -1.31 5.89
CA ASP A 49 -14.40 0.01 6.23
C ASP A 49 -13.31 0.97 6.74
N PHE A 50 -12.33 0.45 7.48
CA PHE A 50 -11.15 1.24 7.86
C PHE A 50 -10.38 1.71 6.63
N ALA A 51 -10.15 0.84 5.64
CA ALA A 51 -9.47 1.23 4.40
C ALA A 51 -10.22 2.32 3.64
N LYS A 52 -11.55 2.24 3.53
CA LYS A 52 -12.39 3.29 2.92
C LYS A 52 -12.28 4.63 3.66
N GLU A 53 -12.25 4.61 5.00
CA GLU A 53 -12.03 5.81 5.81
C GLU A 53 -10.65 6.42 5.55
N VAL A 54 -9.59 5.60 5.48
CA VAL A 54 -8.24 6.05 5.12
C VAL A 54 -8.23 6.71 3.74
N MET A 55 -8.81 6.06 2.73
CA MET A 55 -8.85 6.57 1.36
C MET A 55 -9.62 7.89 1.25
N THR A 56 -10.71 8.01 2.00
CA THR A 56 -11.56 9.22 2.00
C THR A 56 -10.89 10.38 2.76
N ARG A 57 -10.47 10.15 4.00
CA ARG A 57 -9.91 11.21 4.87
C ARG A 57 -8.52 11.67 4.45
N SER A 58 -7.71 10.80 3.86
CA SER A 58 -6.42 11.18 3.29
C SER A 58 -6.55 12.05 2.04
N GLY A 59 -7.73 12.06 1.40
CA GLY A 59 -7.98 12.76 0.15
C GLY A 59 -7.41 12.08 -1.09
N ILE A 60 -6.93 10.82 -0.99
CA ILE A 60 -6.32 10.10 -2.13
C ILE A 60 -7.34 9.89 -3.25
N LEU A 61 -8.58 9.54 -2.93
CA LEU A 61 -9.64 9.38 -3.93
C LEU A 61 -9.91 10.70 -4.66
N HIS A 62 -10.05 11.79 -3.92
CA HIS A 62 -10.24 13.12 -4.50
C HIS A 62 -9.06 13.54 -5.39
N ALA A 63 -7.82 13.24 -4.99
CA ALA A 63 -6.64 13.55 -5.79
C ALA A 63 -6.61 12.76 -7.11
N LEU A 64 -6.98 11.46 -7.08
CA LEU A 64 -7.07 10.62 -8.27
C LEU A 64 -8.21 11.04 -9.22
N GLU A 65 -9.29 11.59 -8.69
CA GLU A 65 -10.43 12.09 -9.47
C GLU A 65 -10.18 13.46 -10.09
N ALA A 66 -9.42 14.32 -9.41
CA ALA A 66 -9.15 15.69 -9.85
C ALA A 66 -8.28 15.74 -11.11
N GLU A 67 -7.42 14.78 -11.33
CA GLU A 67 -6.55 14.69 -12.49
C GLU A 67 -6.98 13.51 -13.39
N LYS A 68 -7.51 13.82 -14.58
CA LYS A 68 -7.87 12.80 -15.59
C LYS A 68 -6.63 12.31 -16.32
N LYS A 69 -5.84 11.46 -15.71
CA LYS A 69 -4.69 10.80 -16.30
C LYS A 69 -4.94 9.29 -16.41
N PRO A 70 -4.50 8.61 -17.48
CA PRO A 70 -4.64 7.14 -17.58
C PRO A 70 -4.03 6.38 -16.39
N GLU A 71 -2.93 6.91 -15.82
CA GLU A 71 -2.29 6.32 -14.64
C GLU A 71 -3.20 6.34 -13.40
N ASN A 72 -4.11 7.33 -13.31
CA ASN A 72 -5.06 7.43 -12.19
C ASN A 72 -6.17 6.37 -12.28
N ASP A 73 -6.56 5.95 -13.49
CA ASP A 73 -7.51 4.85 -13.67
C ASP A 73 -6.88 3.54 -13.20
N THR A 74 -5.63 3.29 -13.57
CA THR A 74 -4.86 2.13 -13.07
C THR A 74 -4.69 2.17 -11.53
N ALA A 75 -4.45 3.36 -10.96
CA ALA A 75 -4.34 3.50 -9.51
C ALA A 75 -5.67 3.21 -8.79
N LYS A 76 -6.80 3.60 -9.38
CA LYS A 76 -8.13 3.24 -8.84
C LYS A 76 -8.37 1.75 -8.91
N ASP A 77 -8.02 1.09 -10.03
CA ASP A 77 -8.12 -0.36 -10.15
C ASP A 77 -7.33 -1.09 -9.05
N TYR A 78 -6.14 -0.59 -8.69
CA TYR A 78 -5.36 -1.14 -7.58
C TYR A 78 -6.03 -0.93 -6.22
N LEU A 79 -6.65 0.23 -5.98
CA LEU A 79 -7.40 0.46 -4.74
C LEU A 79 -8.63 -0.45 -4.66
N ASP A 80 -9.34 -0.67 -5.76
CA ASP A 80 -10.48 -1.59 -5.82
C ASP A 80 -10.04 -3.04 -5.58
N GLN A 81 -8.90 -3.46 -6.15
CA GLN A 81 -8.31 -4.78 -5.88
C GLN A 81 -7.92 -4.93 -4.40
N LEU A 82 -7.31 -3.89 -3.80
CA LEU A 82 -6.97 -3.89 -2.38
C LEU A 82 -8.21 -4.07 -1.51
N LEU A 83 -9.29 -3.32 -1.79
CA LEU A 83 -10.56 -3.46 -1.08
C LEU A 83 -11.18 -4.84 -1.26
N ALA A 84 -11.09 -5.42 -2.45
CA ALA A 84 -11.58 -6.78 -2.71
C ALA A 84 -10.79 -7.84 -1.91
N MET A 85 -9.47 -7.69 -1.78
CA MET A 85 -8.65 -8.58 -0.94
C MET A 85 -9.02 -8.46 0.54
N MET A 86 -9.24 -7.24 1.03
CA MET A 86 -9.67 -6.98 2.40
C MET A 86 -11.07 -7.57 2.68
N SER A 87 -12.00 -7.42 1.74
CA SER A 87 -13.34 -8.00 1.84
C SER A 87 -13.30 -9.54 1.87
N SER A 88 -12.47 -10.15 1.02
CA SER A 88 -12.29 -11.61 1.02
C SER A 88 -11.74 -12.13 2.35
N TYR A 89 -10.84 -11.38 2.98
CA TYR A 89 -10.34 -11.72 4.31
C TYR A 89 -11.42 -11.62 5.39
N GLU A 90 -12.28 -10.59 5.37
CA GLU A 90 -13.41 -10.47 6.28
C GLU A 90 -14.40 -11.61 6.09
N ASP A 91 -14.69 -11.99 4.84
CA ASP A 91 -15.58 -13.12 4.52
C ASP A 91 -15.00 -14.47 5.02
N GLU A 92 -13.68 -14.64 4.99
CA GLU A 92 -13.01 -15.80 5.55
C GLU A 92 -13.13 -15.83 7.08
N CYS A 93 -12.84 -14.72 7.76
CA CYS A 93 -13.02 -14.60 9.21
C CYS A 93 -14.47 -14.86 9.64
N ASN A 94 -15.45 -14.37 8.88
CA ASN A 94 -16.87 -14.61 9.16
C ASN A 94 -17.22 -16.11 9.04
N ARG A 95 -16.70 -16.81 8.03
CA ARG A 95 -16.87 -18.26 7.89
C ARG A 95 -16.24 -19.03 9.05
N GLU A 96 -15.03 -18.62 9.47
CA GLU A 96 -14.37 -19.23 10.62
C GLU A 96 -15.15 -19.03 11.93
N MET A 97 -15.86 -17.89 12.10
CA MET A 97 -16.77 -17.67 13.22
C MET A 97 -17.99 -18.58 13.14
N GLU A 98 -18.61 -18.73 11.95
CA GLU A 98 -19.76 -19.63 11.73
C GLU A 98 -19.38 -21.11 12.01
N ASP A 99 -18.18 -21.51 11.63
CA ASP A 99 -17.64 -22.85 11.85
C ASP A 99 -17.13 -23.08 13.31
N GLY A 100 -17.17 -22.05 14.16
CA GLY A 100 -16.71 -22.10 15.55
C GLY A 100 -15.20 -22.15 15.71
N LEU A 101 -14.44 -21.78 14.69
CA LEU A 101 -12.98 -21.70 14.70
C LEU A 101 -12.48 -20.37 15.26
N ARG A 102 -13.34 -19.34 15.30
CA ARG A 102 -13.12 -18.03 15.93
C ARG A 102 -14.25 -17.68 16.88
N GLU A 103 -13.99 -16.73 17.77
CA GLU A 103 -15.01 -16.20 18.69
C GLU A 103 -16.08 -15.41 17.89
N MET A 104 -17.33 -15.53 18.31
CA MET A 104 -18.49 -14.94 17.59
C MET A 104 -18.53 -13.41 17.61
N ASP A 105 -17.79 -12.77 18.52
CA ASP A 105 -17.68 -11.31 18.66
C ASP A 105 -16.35 -10.76 18.11
N TYR A 106 -15.58 -11.61 17.40
CA TYR A 106 -14.34 -11.20 16.79
C TYR A 106 -14.56 -10.21 15.64
N THR A 107 -13.77 -9.13 15.63
CA THR A 107 -13.75 -8.15 14.53
C THR A 107 -12.38 -8.17 13.88
N PRO A 108 -12.28 -8.54 12.59
CA PRO A 108 -11.02 -8.52 11.86
C PRO A 108 -10.38 -7.13 11.88
N SER A 109 -9.12 -7.04 12.26
CA SER A 109 -8.39 -5.77 12.32
C SER A 109 -7.42 -5.62 11.13
N VAL A 110 -7.13 -4.37 10.77
CA VAL A 110 -6.13 -4.07 9.72
C VAL A 110 -4.73 -4.56 10.13
N ASP A 111 -4.39 -4.54 11.42
CA ASP A 111 -3.10 -5.01 11.92
C ASP A 111 -2.93 -6.52 11.65
N GLU A 112 -3.97 -7.32 11.89
CA GLU A 112 -3.98 -8.76 11.65
C GLU A 112 -3.98 -9.09 10.16
N TRP A 113 -4.77 -8.37 9.37
CA TRP A 113 -4.76 -8.49 7.90
C TRP A 113 -3.35 -8.24 7.33
N MET A 114 -2.66 -7.19 7.78
CA MET A 114 -1.28 -6.91 7.36
C MET A 114 -0.30 -8.00 7.77
N GLN A 115 -0.44 -8.57 8.98
CA GLN A 115 0.40 -9.69 9.41
C GLN A 115 0.19 -10.92 8.53
N ASN A 116 -1.07 -11.25 8.20
CA ASN A 116 -1.38 -12.37 7.31
C ASN A 116 -0.79 -12.16 5.90
N MET A 117 -0.86 -10.94 5.37
CA MET A 117 -0.24 -10.61 4.07
C MET A 117 1.28 -10.77 4.09
N MET A 118 1.95 -10.39 5.18
CA MET A 118 3.39 -10.59 5.34
C MET A 118 3.76 -12.07 5.40
N LEU A 119 3.00 -12.87 6.16
CA LEU A 119 3.24 -14.32 6.28
C LEU A 119 3.01 -15.06 4.96
N GLN A 120 2.03 -14.67 4.16
CA GLN A 120 1.81 -15.26 2.84
C GLN A 120 2.98 -14.98 1.89
N ASN A 121 3.52 -13.76 1.89
CA ASN A 121 4.70 -13.42 1.09
C ASN A 121 5.95 -14.22 1.51
N ASP A 122 6.12 -14.52 2.80
CA ASP A 122 7.25 -15.32 3.28
C ASP A 122 7.10 -16.80 2.93
N GLN A 123 5.89 -17.35 2.88
CA GLN A 123 5.62 -18.73 2.46
C GLN A 123 5.86 -18.95 0.97
N ASP A 124 5.67 -17.94 0.13
CA ASP A 124 6.00 -17.99 -1.30
C ASP A 124 7.52 -18.09 -1.54
N THR A 125 8.35 -17.82 -0.53
CA THR A 125 9.82 -17.96 -0.58
C THR A 125 10.33 -19.31 -0.12
N GLU A 126 9.50 -20.23 0.40
CA GLU A 126 9.91 -21.60 0.63
C GLU A 126 10.12 -22.32 -0.71
N ASP A 127 11.37 -22.29 -1.15
CA ASP A 127 11.85 -22.96 -2.36
C ASP A 127 11.86 -24.48 -2.15
N ASP A 128 10.82 -25.15 -2.64
CA ASP A 128 10.82 -26.63 -2.71
C ASP A 128 11.60 -27.17 -3.93
N GLY A 129 12.38 -26.32 -4.60
CA GLY A 129 13.33 -26.66 -5.66
C GLY A 129 12.71 -27.14 -6.98
N ASN A 130 11.39 -27.16 -7.11
CA ASN A 130 10.68 -27.71 -8.28
C ASN A 130 9.63 -26.73 -8.83
N LYS A 131 9.91 -25.43 -8.75
CA LYS A 131 9.02 -24.35 -9.23
C LYS A 131 9.65 -23.58 -10.38
N VAL A 132 8.80 -23.13 -11.29
CA VAL A 132 9.17 -22.12 -12.29
C VAL A 132 8.81 -20.75 -11.75
N THR A 133 9.81 -19.92 -11.55
CA THR A 133 9.61 -18.55 -11.04
C THR A 133 9.27 -17.62 -12.20
N LEU A 134 8.12 -16.96 -12.14
CA LEU A 134 7.71 -15.91 -13.07
C LEU A 134 7.92 -14.55 -12.42
N MET A 135 8.64 -13.65 -13.09
CA MET A 135 8.91 -12.32 -12.55
C MET A 135 9.14 -11.30 -13.66
N THR A 136 9.10 -10.03 -13.30
CA THR A 136 9.49 -8.96 -14.21
C THR A 136 11.01 -8.85 -14.29
N VAL A 137 11.53 -8.24 -15.39
CA VAL A 137 12.97 -7.96 -15.54
C VAL A 137 13.49 -7.07 -14.39
N HIS A 138 12.65 -6.13 -13.90
CA HIS A 138 13.00 -5.30 -12.75
C HIS A 138 13.13 -6.10 -11.46
N SER A 139 12.24 -7.05 -11.23
CA SER A 139 12.27 -7.92 -10.04
C SER A 139 13.47 -8.88 -10.08
N ALA A 140 13.96 -9.23 -11.27
CA ALA A 140 15.11 -10.10 -11.46
C ALA A 140 16.46 -9.38 -11.20
N LYS A 141 16.48 -8.06 -11.02
CA LYS A 141 17.71 -7.31 -10.78
C LYS A 141 18.42 -7.78 -9.52
N GLY A 142 19.65 -8.29 -9.67
CA GLY A 142 20.47 -8.78 -8.57
C GLY A 142 20.22 -10.23 -8.18
N LEU A 143 19.33 -10.94 -8.90
CA LEU A 143 19.10 -12.38 -8.75
C LEU A 143 19.85 -13.17 -9.81
N GLU A 144 20.18 -14.43 -9.53
CA GLU A 144 20.89 -15.35 -10.40
C GLU A 144 20.10 -16.64 -10.55
N TYR A 145 19.97 -17.14 -11.80
CA TYR A 145 19.25 -18.38 -12.12
C TYR A 145 20.04 -19.20 -13.12
N ASP A 146 20.06 -20.53 -12.94
CA ASP A 146 20.73 -21.44 -13.86
C ASP A 146 20.10 -21.44 -15.27
N TYR A 147 18.78 -21.23 -15.34
CA TYR A 147 18.02 -21.17 -16.58
C TYR A 147 17.12 -19.95 -16.60
N VAL A 148 17.23 -19.13 -17.64
CA VAL A 148 16.42 -17.91 -17.79
C VAL A 148 15.74 -17.93 -19.15
N TYR A 149 14.43 -17.72 -19.15
CA TYR A 149 13.62 -17.57 -20.36
C TYR A 149 13.01 -16.17 -20.37
N ILE A 150 13.35 -15.36 -21.37
CA ILE A 150 12.77 -14.03 -21.55
C ILE A 150 11.69 -14.15 -22.64
N VAL A 151 10.44 -13.85 -22.26
CA VAL A 151 9.29 -13.87 -23.18
C VAL A 151 8.89 -12.45 -23.57
N GLY A 152 8.14 -12.31 -24.67
CA GLY A 152 7.68 -10.99 -25.13
C GLY A 152 8.79 -10.13 -25.75
N MET A 153 9.84 -10.73 -26.29
CA MET A 153 10.92 -10.04 -27.03
C MET A 153 10.42 -9.62 -28.42
N GLU A 154 9.49 -8.68 -28.45
CA GLU A 154 8.89 -8.14 -29.67
C GLU A 154 9.16 -6.65 -29.76
N GLU A 155 9.34 -6.14 -30.98
CA GLU A 155 9.60 -4.72 -31.22
C GLU A 155 8.46 -3.84 -30.67
N GLY A 156 8.81 -2.85 -29.86
CA GLY A 156 7.86 -1.95 -29.19
C GLY A 156 7.29 -2.51 -27.86
N LEU A 157 7.44 -3.81 -27.58
CA LEU A 157 7.08 -4.42 -26.30
C LEU A 157 8.30 -4.55 -25.39
N PHE A 158 9.37 -5.19 -25.89
CA PHE A 158 10.65 -5.27 -25.19
C PHE A 158 11.82 -5.35 -26.20
N PRO A 159 12.71 -4.29 -26.27
CA PRO A 159 12.65 -3.05 -25.50
C PRO A 159 11.42 -2.21 -25.82
N SER A 160 10.90 -1.48 -24.82
CA SER A 160 9.76 -0.60 -25.04
C SER A 160 10.15 0.56 -25.96
N SER A 161 9.19 1.09 -26.73
CA SER A 161 9.41 2.23 -27.61
C SER A 161 10.04 3.45 -26.89
N ARG A 162 9.70 3.68 -25.62
CA ARG A 162 10.29 4.73 -24.79
C ARG A 162 11.78 4.50 -24.48
N SER A 163 12.20 3.24 -24.36
CA SER A 163 13.62 2.91 -24.12
C SER A 163 14.44 2.92 -25.41
N ALA A 164 13.81 2.71 -26.56
CA ALA A 164 14.48 2.75 -27.86
C ALA A 164 14.80 4.18 -28.31
N GLU A 165 13.95 5.16 -27.96
CA GLU A 165 14.21 6.58 -28.24
C GLU A 165 15.40 7.13 -27.44
N SER A 166 15.62 6.63 -26.22
CA SER A 166 16.75 7.04 -25.37
C SER A 166 18.10 6.47 -25.82
N LEU A 167 18.13 5.41 -26.62
CA LEU A 167 19.34 4.83 -27.19
C LEU A 167 19.81 5.53 -28.47
N ALA A 168 18.96 6.37 -29.09
CA ALA A 168 19.33 7.15 -30.27
C ALA A 168 20.09 8.46 -29.91
N ASP A 169 20.12 8.84 -28.62
CA ASP A 169 20.82 10.01 -28.10
C ASP A 169 22.20 9.67 -27.47
N LEU A 170 22.66 8.41 -27.60
CA LEU A 170 23.99 7.93 -27.20
C LEU A 170 24.86 7.69 -28.43
#